data_d0dc646b164f8c2692a8064d3e465827
#
_entry.id   d0dc646b164f8c2692a8064d3e465827
#
_cell.length_a   1.000
_cell.length_b   1.000
_cell.length_c   1.000
_cell.angle_alpha   90.00
_cell.angle_beta   90.00
_cell.angle_gamma   90.00
#
_symmetry.space_group_name_H-M   'P 1'
#
loop_
_entity.id
_entity.type
_entity.pdbx_description
1 polymer ?
#
loop_
_entity_poly.entity_id
_entity_poly.type
_entity_poly.pdbx_seq_one_letter_code
_entity_poly.pdbx_strand_id
1 'polypeptide(L)'
;MMAVDFLLLAADSVWTNDSSDSSKRVKNDVRAINRSLYEFHTFLGMRVLGPSKIAWIARQHGYSSQVLSKLQLLSVEEIIQLSEPFVNEKTIIGISTSLLGYPHGDFSSKSFRETNIQKESVIYKLITTLDHFREKYKTKVIVGGSQAIAFEDIFEADYVIHGEAENTLPQLLDKIKRSGIQRKPYDWQITSCNFKWHESDFVVPREPVPLETARGCIFRCRFCQFANIGKKIGTFERPLANIRDELCDNYEKYQTTHYWLADDTFNDNDERVNQFCEMLESLPFRVNLMGYIRIDLAHRYQKTTQRLLNAGLVGCSFGIESFHPQAARAVGKAFSAKQGKEFLDYFYYDMAKENVMINCCNIVGLPGETPKHLERTLDWYMKRKHIHMNWSPLTLYDPSRSKKEQEKSIFEMEASKYGYKFFNDKPLTYWESPTMNQTQAVDLRQRIVRLTKAHNIEAGEPWLSMHFLSILGLTPKEARQKYGNWLNLYLKETQTIRNHNSQYFNYLRQNQR
;
A
#
# COMPACT_ATOMS: atom_id res chain seq x y z
N MET A 1 11.14 -12.38 -27.72
CA MET A 1 10.35 -13.06 -26.66
C MET A 1 9.01 -13.52 -27.24
N MET A 2 8.46 -14.63 -26.76
CA MET A 2 7.11 -15.03 -27.14
C MET A 2 6.10 -14.24 -26.33
N ALA A 3 4.98 -13.84 -26.99
CA ALA A 3 3.85 -13.24 -26.29
C ALA A 3 3.36 -14.13 -25.15
N VAL A 4 2.90 -13.51 -24.06
CA VAL A 4 2.42 -14.24 -22.87
C VAL A 4 0.92 -14.47 -22.92
N ASP A 5 0.46 -15.44 -22.14
CA ASP A 5 -0.98 -15.68 -21.96
C ASP A 5 -1.67 -14.58 -21.15
N PHE A 6 -0.95 -14.01 -20.19
CA PHE A 6 -1.49 -13.04 -19.25
C PHE A 6 -0.47 -11.94 -18.96
N LEU A 7 -0.75 -10.71 -19.38
CA LEU A 7 0.04 -9.52 -19.07
C LEU A 7 -0.66 -8.72 -17.97
N LEU A 8 0.01 -8.50 -16.83
CA LEU A 8 -0.48 -7.70 -15.73
C LEU A 8 0.12 -6.30 -15.74
N LEU A 9 -0.73 -5.29 -15.78
CA LEU A 9 -0.36 -3.88 -15.69
C LEU A 9 -0.68 -3.35 -14.29
N ALA A 10 0.31 -2.79 -13.60
CA ALA A 10 0.19 -2.36 -12.22
C ALA A 10 0.91 -1.04 -11.92
N ALA A 11 0.29 -0.21 -11.11
CA ALA A 11 0.94 0.93 -10.49
C ALA A 11 1.40 0.57 -9.08
N ASP A 12 2.51 1.13 -8.63
CA ASP A 12 3.07 0.90 -7.30
C ASP A 12 2.73 2.03 -6.32
N SER A 13 1.87 2.99 -6.71
CA SER A 13 1.53 4.14 -5.88
C SER A 13 0.08 4.58 -6.08
N VAL A 14 -0.57 4.88 -4.96
CA VAL A 14 -1.92 5.48 -4.90
C VAL A 14 -1.90 6.96 -5.27
N TRP A 15 -0.77 7.61 -5.11
CA TRP A 15 -0.65 9.07 -5.21
C TRP A 15 -0.29 9.50 -6.63
N THR A 16 -1.23 9.37 -7.52
CA THR A 16 -1.25 10.19 -8.72
C THR A 16 -1.85 11.55 -8.36
N ASN A 17 -1.36 12.61 -8.98
CA ASN A 17 -1.75 14.00 -8.78
C ASN A 17 -3.24 14.31 -9.04
N ASP A 18 -4.17 13.55 -8.48
CA ASP A 18 -5.61 13.81 -8.54
C ASP A 18 -6.08 14.89 -7.54
N SER A 19 -5.15 15.72 -7.03
CA SER A 19 -5.58 16.95 -6.41
C SER A 19 -6.06 17.89 -7.51
N SER A 20 -7.35 18.01 -7.67
CA SER A 20 -8.07 18.97 -8.55
C SER A 20 -7.67 20.44 -8.36
N ASP A 21 -6.64 20.72 -7.62
CA ASP A 21 -6.10 22.04 -7.30
C ASP A 21 -4.76 22.36 -8.00
N SER A 22 -4.31 21.53 -8.94
CA SER A 22 -3.10 21.80 -9.74
C SER A 22 -3.30 22.83 -10.85
N SER A 23 -4.49 23.43 -10.98
CA SER A 23 -4.78 24.49 -11.95
C SER A 23 -4.07 25.83 -11.67
N LYS A 24 -3.44 26.00 -10.52
CA LYS A 24 -2.60 27.16 -10.24
C LYS A 24 -1.14 26.84 -10.54
N ARG A 25 -0.76 27.09 -11.80
CA ARG A 25 0.63 27.14 -12.30
C ARG A 25 1.55 27.88 -11.32
N VAL A 26 2.39 27.13 -10.62
CA VAL A 26 3.57 27.71 -9.96
C VAL A 26 4.75 27.52 -10.90
N LYS A 27 4.99 28.52 -11.74
CA LYS A 27 6.22 28.63 -12.52
C LYS A 27 7.38 28.95 -11.57
N ASN A 28 8.45 28.13 -11.63
CA ASN A 28 9.80 28.42 -11.14
C ASN A 28 10.00 28.61 -9.62
N ASP A 29 9.26 27.93 -8.76
CA ASP A 29 9.52 27.96 -7.31
C ASP A 29 10.21 26.65 -6.86
N VAL A 30 11.30 26.79 -6.11
CA VAL A 30 11.99 25.68 -5.41
C VAL A 30 11.00 24.87 -4.55
N ARG A 31 9.92 25.51 -4.07
CA ARG A 31 8.81 24.86 -3.38
C ARG A 31 8.00 23.93 -4.29
N ALA A 32 7.89 24.22 -5.58
CA ALA A 32 7.21 23.34 -6.53
C ALA A 32 8.04 22.09 -6.85
N ILE A 33 9.36 22.25 -6.91
CA ILE A 33 10.32 21.13 -7.06
C ILE A 33 10.26 20.24 -5.82
N ASN A 34 10.25 20.82 -4.63
CA ASN A 34 10.13 20.07 -3.37
C ASN A 34 8.76 19.39 -3.23
N ARG A 35 7.68 20.01 -3.70
CA ARG A 35 6.34 19.44 -3.73
C ARG A 35 6.27 18.26 -4.70
N SER A 36 6.77 18.43 -5.91
CA SER A 36 6.87 17.38 -6.93
C SER A 36 7.73 16.21 -6.44
N LEU A 37 8.86 16.46 -5.81
CA LEU A 37 9.72 15.44 -5.24
C LEU A 37 9.00 14.64 -4.15
N TYR A 38 8.26 15.29 -3.27
CA TYR A 38 7.55 14.63 -2.15
C TYR A 38 6.30 13.84 -2.58
N GLU A 39 5.50 14.39 -3.49
CA GLU A 39 4.35 13.68 -4.08
C GLU A 39 4.79 12.49 -4.93
N PHE A 40 5.99 12.56 -5.49
CA PHE A 40 6.59 11.54 -6.33
C PHE A 40 7.15 10.33 -5.56
N HIS A 41 7.33 10.41 -4.24
CA HIS A 41 8.19 9.48 -3.51
C HIS A 41 7.51 8.51 -2.57
N THR A 42 6.27 8.73 -2.18
CA THR A 42 5.71 8.00 -1.04
C THR A 42 5.63 6.49 -1.23
N PHE A 43 5.68 5.97 -2.48
CA PHE A 43 5.61 4.53 -2.75
C PHE A 43 6.44 4.05 -3.95
N LEU A 44 7.21 4.92 -4.57
CA LEU A 44 7.93 4.61 -5.82
C LEU A 44 8.99 3.52 -5.71
N GLY A 45 9.43 3.23 -4.50
CA GLY A 45 10.48 2.26 -4.26
C GLY A 45 9.98 0.85 -3.99
N MET A 46 8.76 0.68 -3.54
CA MET A 46 8.28 -0.62 -3.08
C MET A 46 7.46 -1.32 -4.16
N ARG A 47 7.71 -2.62 -4.33
CA ARG A 47 6.91 -3.45 -5.21
C ARG A 47 5.58 -3.76 -4.59
N VAL A 48 4.56 -3.88 -5.41
CA VAL A 48 3.24 -4.38 -5.00
C VAL A 48 3.23 -5.90 -5.11
N LEU A 49 2.95 -6.58 -4.00
CA LEU A 49 2.93 -8.04 -3.97
C LEU A 49 1.82 -8.64 -4.83
N GLY A 50 0.62 -8.04 -4.79
CA GLY A 50 -0.58 -8.58 -5.42
C GLY A 50 -0.40 -8.97 -6.89
N PRO A 51 0.05 -8.07 -7.78
CA PRO A 51 0.27 -8.40 -9.19
C PRO A 51 1.26 -9.55 -9.41
N SER A 52 2.40 -9.54 -8.72
CA SER A 52 3.39 -10.61 -8.86
C SER A 52 2.88 -11.95 -8.33
N LYS A 53 2.12 -11.94 -7.24
CA LYS A 53 1.47 -13.13 -6.70
C LYS A 53 0.44 -13.71 -7.68
N ILE A 54 -0.39 -12.87 -8.30
CA ILE A 54 -1.37 -13.27 -9.30
C ILE A 54 -0.69 -13.82 -10.56
N ALA A 55 0.39 -13.19 -11.01
CA ALA A 55 1.20 -13.71 -12.12
C ALA A 55 1.84 -15.07 -11.78
N TRP A 56 2.34 -15.22 -10.55
CA TRP A 56 2.87 -16.49 -10.07
C TRP A 56 1.79 -17.58 -10.06
N ILE A 57 0.57 -17.30 -9.61
CA ILE A 57 -0.56 -18.23 -9.63
C ILE A 57 -0.90 -18.63 -11.07
N ALA A 58 -0.95 -17.68 -12.01
CA ALA A 58 -1.15 -17.99 -13.42
C ALA A 58 -0.10 -18.97 -13.95
N ARG A 59 1.19 -18.76 -13.62
CA ARG A 59 2.30 -19.67 -13.98
C ARG A 59 2.14 -21.06 -13.36
N GLN A 60 1.74 -21.17 -12.10
CA GLN A 60 1.46 -22.45 -11.44
C GLN A 60 0.35 -23.24 -12.15
N HIS A 61 -0.53 -22.57 -12.86
CA HIS A 61 -1.58 -23.17 -13.68
C HIS A 61 -1.19 -23.33 -15.16
N GLY A 62 0.09 -23.14 -15.48
CA GLY A 62 0.65 -23.37 -16.82
C GLY A 62 0.35 -22.24 -17.82
N TYR A 63 -0.04 -21.05 -17.35
CA TYR A 63 -0.14 -19.85 -18.17
C TYR A 63 1.14 -19.03 -18.08
N SER A 64 1.72 -18.68 -19.21
CA SER A 64 2.81 -17.72 -19.24
C SER A 64 2.30 -16.34 -18.82
N SER A 65 3.03 -15.66 -17.95
CA SER A 65 2.60 -14.35 -17.47
C SER A 65 3.77 -13.40 -17.22
N GLN A 66 3.52 -12.12 -17.46
CA GLN A 66 4.45 -11.02 -17.21
C GLN A 66 3.75 -9.94 -16.39
N VAL A 67 4.47 -9.31 -15.45
CA VAL A 67 4.05 -8.10 -14.76
C VAL A 67 4.84 -6.92 -15.30
N LEU A 68 4.14 -5.87 -15.69
CA LEU A 68 4.72 -4.54 -15.89
C LEU A 68 4.23 -3.65 -14.75
N SER A 69 5.12 -3.33 -13.83
CA SER A 69 4.84 -2.49 -12.66
C SER A 69 5.40 -1.07 -12.83
N LYS A 70 5.14 -0.20 -11.84
CA LYS A 70 5.64 1.18 -11.80
C LYS A 70 5.16 2.04 -12.97
N LEU A 71 3.97 1.80 -13.47
CA LEU A 71 3.40 2.49 -14.64
C LEU A 71 3.31 4.00 -14.48
N GLN A 72 3.19 4.48 -13.23
CA GLN A 72 3.16 5.91 -12.94
C GLN A 72 4.44 6.65 -13.38
N LEU A 73 5.57 5.92 -13.53
CA LEU A 73 6.87 6.47 -13.94
C LEU A 73 7.05 6.54 -15.46
N LEU A 74 6.17 5.92 -16.22
CA LEU A 74 6.28 5.76 -17.67
C LEU A 74 5.31 6.70 -18.40
N SER A 75 5.67 7.12 -19.60
CA SER A 75 4.72 7.70 -20.56
C SER A 75 3.83 6.60 -21.16
N VAL A 76 2.77 6.99 -21.87
CA VAL A 76 1.91 6.04 -22.61
C VAL A 76 2.73 5.28 -23.64
N GLU A 77 3.58 5.98 -24.38
CA GLU A 77 4.43 5.40 -25.43
C GLU A 77 5.41 4.38 -24.83
N GLU A 78 6.00 4.68 -23.67
CA GLU A 78 6.89 3.75 -22.96
C GLU A 78 6.13 2.53 -22.44
N ILE A 79 4.92 2.69 -21.90
CA ILE A 79 4.08 1.56 -21.47
C ILE A 79 3.77 0.66 -22.64
N ILE A 80 3.34 1.22 -23.78
CA ILE A 80 3.07 0.45 -25.00
C ILE A 80 4.34 -0.24 -25.49
N GLN A 81 5.44 0.49 -25.64
CA GLN A 81 6.72 -0.07 -26.10
C GLN A 81 7.21 -1.23 -25.23
N LEU A 82 7.10 -1.10 -23.89
CA LEU A 82 7.55 -2.14 -22.96
C LEU A 82 6.58 -3.34 -22.90
N SER A 83 5.30 -3.13 -23.17
CA SER A 83 4.27 -4.16 -23.10
C SER A 83 4.10 -4.95 -24.39
N GLU A 84 4.26 -4.28 -25.53
CA GLU A 84 3.93 -4.83 -26.86
C GLU A 84 4.62 -6.15 -27.20
N PRO A 85 5.91 -6.38 -26.83
CA PRO A 85 6.57 -7.67 -27.07
C PRO A 85 5.90 -8.87 -26.37
N PHE A 86 5.09 -8.61 -25.35
CA PHE A 86 4.36 -9.63 -24.58
C PHE A 86 2.92 -9.84 -25.08
N VAL A 87 2.45 -9.06 -26.06
CA VAL A 87 1.04 -9.03 -26.48
C VAL A 87 0.85 -9.60 -27.88
N ASN A 88 -0.16 -10.46 -28.00
CA ASN A 88 -0.73 -10.89 -29.27
C ASN A 88 -2.26 -11.05 -29.12
N GLU A 89 -2.94 -11.53 -30.15
CA GLU A 89 -4.39 -11.74 -30.19
C GLU A 89 -4.92 -12.71 -29.11
N LYS A 90 -4.04 -13.52 -28.52
CA LYS A 90 -4.38 -14.49 -27.47
C LYS A 90 -4.04 -13.98 -26.07
N THR A 91 -3.35 -12.87 -25.95
CA THR A 91 -2.95 -12.30 -24.66
C THR A 91 -4.15 -11.65 -23.97
N ILE A 92 -4.31 -11.94 -22.70
CA ILE A 92 -5.28 -11.30 -21.80
C ILE A 92 -4.53 -10.24 -20.99
N ILE A 93 -5.09 -9.04 -20.88
CA ILE A 93 -4.50 -7.96 -20.07
C ILE A 93 -5.21 -7.89 -18.73
N GLY A 94 -4.48 -8.00 -17.64
CA GLY A 94 -4.94 -7.78 -16.30
C GLY A 94 -4.59 -6.39 -15.77
N ILE A 95 -5.53 -5.72 -15.13
CA ILE A 95 -5.30 -4.44 -14.45
C ILE A 95 -5.42 -4.64 -12.94
N SER A 96 -4.38 -4.29 -12.19
CA SER A 96 -4.43 -4.24 -10.74
C SER A 96 -4.91 -2.87 -10.25
N THR A 97 -6.02 -2.84 -9.54
CA THR A 97 -6.62 -1.58 -9.03
C THR A 97 -6.26 -1.28 -7.58
N SER A 98 -5.51 -2.15 -6.91
CA SER A 98 -5.25 -2.03 -5.45
C SER A 98 -4.54 -0.72 -5.07
N LEU A 99 -3.72 -0.17 -5.96
CA LEU A 99 -3.00 1.08 -5.77
C LEU A 99 -3.38 2.16 -6.80
N LEU A 100 -4.49 2.01 -7.49
CA LEU A 100 -5.08 3.10 -8.25
C LEU A 100 -5.92 3.96 -7.30
N GLY A 101 -5.69 5.27 -7.27
CA GLY A 101 -6.52 6.21 -6.51
C GLY A 101 -7.97 6.10 -6.95
N TYR A 102 -8.90 6.09 -6.00
CA TYR A 102 -10.33 6.07 -6.33
C TYR A 102 -10.69 7.34 -7.11
N PRO A 103 -11.30 7.22 -8.28
CA PRO A 103 -11.74 8.39 -9.02
C PRO A 103 -12.86 9.08 -8.22
N HIS A 104 -12.61 10.32 -7.79
CA HIS A 104 -13.62 11.14 -7.11
C HIS A 104 -14.59 11.68 -8.15
N GLY A 105 -15.79 11.12 -8.23
CA GLY A 105 -16.88 11.56 -9.11
C GLY A 105 -17.50 10.43 -9.94
N ASP A 106 -18.53 10.75 -10.70
CA ASP A 106 -19.16 9.86 -11.69
C ASP A 106 -18.31 9.86 -12.97
N PHE A 107 -17.19 9.19 -12.98
CA PHE A 107 -16.32 9.11 -14.14
C PHE A 107 -16.61 7.84 -14.96
N SER A 108 -17.05 8.04 -16.18
CA SER A 108 -17.04 7.00 -17.22
C SER A 108 -15.72 7.07 -18.01
N SER A 109 -15.38 6.02 -18.74
CA SER A 109 -14.24 6.03 -19.69
C SER A 109 -14.30 7.23 -20.65
N LYS A 110 -15.51 7.59 -21.10
CA LYS A 110 -15.78 8.75 -21.95
C LYS A 110 -15.41 10.06 -21.25
N SER A 111 -15.78 10.23 -19.99
CA SER A 111 -15.44 11.41 -19.20
C SER A 111 -13.93 11.58 -19.02
N PHE A 112 -13.18 10.49 -18.83
CA PHE A 112 -11.71 10.54 -18.75
C PHE A 112 -11.05 10.90 -20.08
N ARG A 113 -11.64 10.50 -21.20
CA ARG A 113 -11.13 10.84 -22.55
C ARG A 113 -11.44 12.27 -22.97
N GLU A 114 -12.62 12.78 -22.60
CA GLU A 114 -13.12 14.09 -23.04
C GLU A 114 -12.66 15.27 -22.17
N THR A 115 -12.45 15.03 -20.89
CA THR A 115 -11.91 16.05 -20.01
C THR A 115 -10.41 16.04 -20.11
N ASN A 116 -9.76 17.20 -20.32
CA ASN A 116 -8.31 17.39 -20.22
C ASN A 116 -7.75 17.11 -18.80
N ILE A 117 -8.41 16.22 -18.05
CA ILE A 117 -8.04 15.76 -16.74
C ILE A 117 -6.79 14.90 -16.88
N GLN A 118 -5.67 15.58 -16.77
CA GLN A 118 -4.35 15.03 -16.50
C GLN A 118 -3.92 13.84 -17.37
N LYS A 119 -3.44 14.14 -18.58
CA LYS A 119 -2.71 13.19 -19.45
C LYS A 119 -1.57 12.45 -18.73
N GLU A 120 -1.22 12.87 -17.52
CA GLU A 120 -0.20 12.26 -16.66
C GLU A 120 -0.77 11.26 -15.65
N SER A 121 -2.10 11.19 -15.47
CA SER A 121 -2.69 10.22 -14.54
C SER A 121 -2.46 8.78 -15.00
N VAL A 122 -2.20 7.87 -14.07
CA VAL A 122 -2.02 6.44 -14.39
C VAL A 122 -3.28 5.87 -15.02
N ILE A 123 -4.45 6.33 -14.62
CA ILE A 123 -5.74 5.89 -15.16
C ILE A 123 -5.84 6.26 -16.66
N TYR A 124 -5.51 7.51 -17.02
CA TYR A 124 -5.48 7.94 -18.43
C TYR A 124 -4.47 7.13 -19.24
N LYS A 125 -3.26 6.92 -18.70
CA LYS A 125 -2.23 6.10 -19.37
C LYS A 125 -2.70 4.67 -19.61
N LEU A 126 -3.37 4.07 -18.63
CA LEU A 126 -3.95 2.72 -18.74
C LEU A 126 -5.06 2.68 -19.80
N ILE A 127 -6.01 3.62 -19.78
CA ILE A 127 -7.09 3.68 -20.79
C ILE A 127 -6.49 3.74 -22.19
N THR A 128 -5.57 4.67 -22.44
CA THR A 128 -4.95 4.85 -23.76
C THR A 128 -4.15 3.62 -24.20
N THR A 129 -3.45 2.97 -23.26
CA THR A 129 -2.72 1.72 -23.54
C THR A 129 -3.68 0.57 -23.89
N LEU A 130 -4.80 0.45 -23.17
CA LEU A 130 -5.81 -0.57 -23.43
C LEU A 130 -6.50 -0.33 -24.78
N ASP A 131 -6.80 0.91 -25.13
CA ASP A 131 -7.39 1.26 -26.44
C ASP A 131 -6.46 0.83 -27.58
N HIS A 132 -5.14 1.12 -27.48
CA HIS A 132 -4.15 0.66 -28.44
C HIS A 132 -4.15 -0.87 -28.60
N PHE A 133 -4.14 -1.62 -27.52
CA PHE A 133 -4.10 -3.08 -27.60
C PHE A 133 -5.42 -3.71 -28.05
N ARG A 134 -6.56 -3.10 -27.72
CA ARG A 134 -7.87 -3.53 -28.23
C ARG A 134 -7.99 -3.30 -29.74
N GLU A 135 -7.54 -2.14 -30.21
CA GLU A 135 -7.57 -1.82 -31.64
C GLU A 135 -6.69 -2.79 -32.42
N LYS A 136 -5.45 -2.99 -31.99
CA LYS A 136 -4.45 -3.76 -32.74
C LYS A 136 -4.61 -5.28 -32.58
N TYR A 137 -4.89 -5.77 -31.38
CA TYR A 137 -4.85 -7.21 -31.06
C TYR A 137 -6.18 -7.79 -30.58
N LYS A 138 -7.23 -6.96 -30.45
CA LYS A 138 -8.54 -7.39 -29.92
C LYS A 138 -8.44 -8.03 -28.53
N THR A 139 -7.50 -7.60 -27.72
CA THR A 139 -7.23 -8.16 -26.39
C THR A 139 -8.42 -8.02 -25.45
N LYS A 140 -8.58 -9.01 -24.58
CA LYS A 140 -9.55 -8.95 -23.48
C LYS A 140 -8.91 -8.39 -22.21
N VAL A 141 -9.72 -7.69 -21.41
CA VAL A 141 -9.28 -7.01 -20.20
C VAL A 141 -9.96 -7.60 -18.98
N ILE A 142 -9.14 -7.96 -17.99
CA ILE A 142 -9.60 -8.37 -16.65
C ILE A 142 -9.20 -7.28 -15.67
N VAL A 143 -10.14 -6.81 -14.85
CA VAL A 143 -9.88 -5.88 -13.76
C VAL A 143 -9.99 -6.61 -12.43
N GLY A 144 -9.00 -6.46 -11.57
CA GLY A 144 -8.97 -7.09 -10.24
C GLY A 144 -8.31 -6.19 -9.19
N GLY A 145 -8.44 -6.59 -7.92
CA GLY A 145 -7.93 -5.83 -6.78
C GLY A 145 -9.02 -5.18 -5.94
N SER A 146 -8.64 -4.52 -4.86
CA SER A 146 -9.58 -4.00 -3.85
C SER A 146 -10.59 -2.97 -4.36
N GLN A 147 -10.34 -2.36 -5.51
CA GLN A 147 -11.22 -1.34 -6.09
C GLN A 147 -11.78 -1.75 -7.47
N ALA A 148 -11.74 -3.02 -7.81
CA ALA A 148 -12.09 -3.52 -9.15
C ALA A 148 -13.48 -3.05 -9.62
N ILE A 149 -14.49 -3.08 -8.74
CA ILE A 149 -15.87 -2.65 -9.05
C ILE A 149 -15.94 -1.19 -9.50
N ALA A 150 -15.14 -0.33 -8.87
CA ALA A 150 -15.11 1.09 -9.19
C ALA A 150 -14.47 1.41 -10.53
N PHE A 151 -13.65 0.49 -11.05
CA PHE A 151 -12.89 0.65 -12.29
C PHE A 151 -13.44 -0.17 -13.46
N GLU A 152 -14.50 -0.96 -13.26
CA GLU A 152 -15.12 -1.77 -14.30
C GLU A 152 -15.48 -0.96 -15.53
N ASP A 153 -16.32 0.07 -15.34
CA ASP A 153 -16.77 0.94 -16.43
C ASP A 153 -15.65 1.84 -16.97
N ILE A 154 -14.70 2.24 -16.13
CA ILE A 154 -13.58 3.13 -16.49
C ILE A 154 -12.65 2.45 -17.49
N PHE A 155 -12.33 1.18 -17.28
CA PHE A 155 -11.47 0.40 -18.18
C PHE A 155 -12.25 -0.41 -19.20
N GLU A 156 -13.59 -0.30 -19.23
CA GLU A 156 -14.45 -1.10 -20.12
C GLU A 156 -14.07 -2.59 -20.04
N ALA A 157 -14.01 -3.11 -18.82
CA ALA A 157 -13.48 -4.44 -18.54
C ALA A 157 -14.39 -5.54 -19.13
N ASP A 158 -13.79 -6.51 -19.82
CA ASP A 158 -14.52 -7.72 -20.25
C ASP A 158 -14.89 -8.62 -19.05
N TYR A 159 -14.06 -8.59 -18.02
CA TYR A 159 -14.24 -9.38 -16.80
C TYR A 159 -13.76 -8.62 -15.57
N VAL A 160 -14.48 -8.77 -14.47
CA VAL A 160 -14.12 -8.21 -13.16
C VAL A 160 -13.98 -9.34 -12.13
N ILE A 161 -12.87 -9.33 -11.40
CA ILE A 161 -12.65 -10.26 -10.28
C ILE A 161 -12.92 -9.52 -8.99
N HIS A 162 -13.98 -9.91 -8.32
CA HIS A 162 -14.34 -9.42 -6.99
C HIS A 162 -13.65 -10.27 -5.92
N GLY A 163 -13.05 -9.61 -4.93
CA GLY A 163 -12.39 -10.30 -3.82
C GLY A 163 -11.04 -10.92 -4.20
N GLU A 164 -10.77 -12.11 -3.64
CA GLU A 164 -9.50 -12.81 -3.84
C GLU A 164 -9.42 -13.44 -5.23
N ALA A 165 -8.40 -13.06 -5.99
CA ALA A 165 -8.22 -13.52 -7.37
C ALA A 165 -7.58 -14.91 -7.46
N GLU A 166 -7.00 -15.39 -6.38
CA GLU A 166 -6.18 -16.60 -6.36
C GLU A 166 -6.91 -17.84 -6.89
N ASN A 167 -8.19 -18.01 -6.52
CA ASN A 167 -9.01 -19.13 -7.01
C ASN A 167 -9.76 -18.80 -8.28
N THR A 168 -10.15 -17.55 -8.45
CA THR A 168 -11.03 -17.12 -9.53
C THR A 168 -10.27 -16.96 -10.86
N LEU A 169 -9.04 -16.42 -10.82
CA LEU A 169 -8.27 -16.13 -12.03
C LEU A 169 -7.97 -17.38 -12.87
N PRO A 170 -7.47 -18.50 -12.32
CA PRO A 170 -7.18 -19.67 -13.13
C PRO A 170 -8.41 -20.22 -13.87
N GLN A 171 -9.55 -20.27 -13.18
CA GLN A 171 -10.81 -20.71 -13.77
C GLN A 171 -11.28 -19.75 -14.88
N LEU A 172 -11.09 -18.45 -14.67
CA LEU A 172 -11.44 -17.45 -15.66
C LEU A 172 -10.53 -17.55 -16.89
N LEU A 173 -9.22 -17.74 -16.71
CA LEU A 173 -8.28 -17.94 -17.81
C LEU A 173 -8.61 -19.20 -18.60
N ASP A 174 -8.95 -20.31 -17.95
CA ASP A 174 -9.39 -21.55 -18.62
C ASP A 174 -10.65 -21.31 -19.47
N LYS A 175 -11.62 -20.57 -18.91
CA LYS A 175 -12.86 -20.22 -19.62
C LYS A 175 -12.61 -19.35 -20.85
N ILE A 176 -11.78 -18.31 -20.72
CA ILE A 176 -11.51 -17.36 -21.80
C ILE A 176 -10.69 -18.02 -22.91
N LYS A 177 -9.67 -18.78 -22.52
CA LYS A 177 -8.77 -19.43 -23.49
C LYS A 177 -9.36 -20.71 -24.08
N ARG A 178 -10.52 -21.16 -23.60
CA ARG A 178 -11.15 -22.41 -24.05
C ARG A 178 -10.15 -23.58 -24.08
N SER A 179 -9.33 -23.64 -23.05
CA SER A 179 -8.18 -24.58 -23.02
C SER A 179 -8.59 -26.05 -23.03
N GLY A 180 -9.86 -26.35 -22.77
CA GLY A 180 -10.38 -27.73 -22.68
C GLY A 180 -9.78 -28.55 -21.52
N ILE A 181 -8.85 -27.97 -20.77
CA ILE A 181 -8.17 -28.61 -19.66
C ILE A 181 -9.12 -28.55 -18.45
N GLN A 182 -9.74 -29.66 -18.12
CA GLN A 182 -10.43 -29.81 -16.83
C GLN A 182 -9.35 -29.91 -15.74
N ARG A 183 -8.99 -28.77 -15.17
CA ARG A 183 -8.12 -28.73 -14.01
C ARG A 183 -8.95 -29.00 -12.77
N LYS A 184 -8.42 -29.80 -11.84
CA LYS A 184 -9.02 -29.91 -10.51
C LYS A 184 -9.07 -28.50 -9.91
N PRO A 185 -10.21 -28.11 -9.30
CA PRO A 185 -10.28 -26.86 -8.56
C PRO A 185 -9.12 -26.84 -7.57
N TYR A 186 -8.20 -25.91 -7.73
CA TYR A 186 -7.14 -25.71 -6.77
C TYR A 186 -7.67 -24.75 -5.72
N ASP A 187 -7.77 -25.19 -4.49
CA ASP A 187 -8.16 -24.32 -3.39
C ASP A 187 -6.94 -23.51 -2.94
N TRP A 188 -6.71 -22.40 -3.60
CA TRP A 188 -5.68 -21.46 -3.23
C TRP A 188 -6.13 -20.67 -2.00
N GLN A 189 -5.81 -21.19 -0.85
CA GLN A 189 -5.89 -20.43 0.38
C GLN A 189 -4.53 -19.78 0.66
N ILE A 190 -4.53 -18.68 1.40
CA ILE A 190 -3.28 -18.09 1.88
C ILE A 190 -2.44 -19.11 2.66
N THR A 191 -3.09 -20.04 3.33
CA THR A 191 -2.51 -21.16 4.06
C THR A 191 -1.72 -22.14 3.20
N SER A 192 -2.00 -22.23 1.90
CA SER A 192 -1.26 -23.09 0.97
C SER A 192 -0.29 -22.32 0.06
N CYS A 193 -0.25 -20.98 0.18
CA CYS A 193 0.56 -20.15 -0.70
C CYS A 193 2.06 -20.26 -0.37
N ASN A 194 2.82 -20.83 -1.30
CA ASN A 194 4.29 -20.85 -1.31
C ASN A 194 4.80 -19.93 -2.44
N PHE A 195 4.47 -18.64 -2.34
CA PHE A 195 4.86 -17.64 -3.32
C PHE A 195 6.38 -17.51 -3.41
N LYS A 196 6.88 -17.36 -4.62
CA LYS A 196 8.28 -17.02 -4.93
C LYS A 196 8.34 -16.01 -6.05
N TRP A 197 9.22 -15.03 -5.93
CA TRP A 197 9.51 -14.09 -7.01
C TRP A 197 10.07 -14.84 -8.21
N HIS A 198 9.56 -14.53 -9.38
CA HIS A 198 10.04 -15.08 -10.64
C HIS A 198 11.15 -14.19 -11.21
N GLU A 199 12.07 -14.75 -11.97
CA GLU A 199 13.14 -13.97 -12.63
C GLU A 199 12.60 -12.84 -13.51
N SER A 200 11.44 -13.04 -14.17
CA SER A 200 10.78 -11.99 -14.96
C SER A 200 10.18 -10.85 -14.14
N ASP A 201 10.05 -11.02 -12.83
CA ASP A 201 9.66 -9.92 -11.94
C ASP A 201 10.84 -8.96 -11.68
N PHE A 202 12.05 -9.40 -11.98
CA PHE A 202 13.31 -8.67 -11.84
C PHE A 202 13.44 -7.92 -10.52
N VAL A 203 13.65 -8.67 -9.46
CA VAL A 203 14.01 -8.08 -8.16
C VAL A 203 15.47 -7.65 -8.22
N VAL A 204 15.72 -6.38 -7.96
CA VAL A 204 17.09 -5.84 -7.93
C VAL A 204 17.83 -6.37 -6.69
N PRO A 205 19.13 -6.71 -6.78
CA PRO A 205 19.88 -7.15 -5.62
C PRO A 205 19.76 -6.20 -4.43
N ARG A 206 19.43 -6.74 -3.26
CA ARG A 206 19.14 -6.03 -2.01
C ARG A 206 17.90 -5.13 -2.03
N GLU A 207 17.04 -5.25 -3.03
CA GLU A 207 15.76 -4.55 -3.04
C GLU A 207 14.90 -5.02 -1.86
N PRO A 208 14.33 -4.11 -1.04
CA PRO A 208 13.31 -4.48 -0.08
C PRO A 208 12.04 -4.92 -0.81
N VAL A 209 11.49 -6.06 -0.40
CA VAL A 209 10.27 -6.61 -1.01
C VAL A 209 9.17 -6.80 0.02
N PRO A 210 7.89 -6.79 -0.39
CA PRO A 210 6.80 -7.10 0.51
C PRO A 210 6.80 -8.59 0.88
N LEU A 211 6.43 -8.88 2.12
CA LEU A 211 6.22 -10.20 2.68
C LEU A 211 4.83 -10.28 3.30
N GLU A 212 3.96 -11.12 2.78
CA GLU A 212 2.65 -11.41 3.37
C GLU A 212 2.80 -12.60 4.32
N THR A 213 2.48 -12.43 5.60
CA THR A 213 2.48 -13.51 6.59
C THR A 213 1.07 -13.93 6.97
N ALA A 214 0.12 -12.99 6.92
CA ALA A 214 -1.29 -13.21 7.17
C ALA A 214 -2.13 -12.20 6.39
N ARG A 215 -3.43 -12.47 6.25
CA ARG A 215 -4.39 -11.61 5.56
C ARG A 215 -5.57 -11.29 6.46
N GLY A 216 -6.03 -10.03 6.40
CA GLY A 216 -7.13 -9.54 7.21
C GLY A 216 -6.72 -9.20 8.64
N CYS A 217 -7.68 -8.70 9.41
CA CYS A 217 -7.47 -8.25 10.78
C CYS A 217 -8.59 -8.76 11.69
N ILE A 218 -8.24 -9.22 12.90
CA ILE A 218 -9.23 -9.70 13.88
C ILE A 218 -10.01 -8.57 14.56
N PHE A 219 -9.52 -7.33 14.45
CA PHE A 219 -10.12 -6.17 15.10
C PHE A 219 -11.19 -5.52 14.24
N ARG A 220 -12.20 -4.92 14.89
CA ARG A 220 -13.31 -4.23 14.26
C ARG A 220 -13.25 -2.72 14.53
N CYS A 221 -12.14 -2.08 14.14
CA CYS A 221 -12.05 -0.63 14.17
C CYS A 221 -13.13 -0.04 13.25
N ARG A 222 -13.93 0.90 13.75
CA ARG A 222 -15.19 1.30 13.11
C ARG A 222 -15.04 2.03 11.78
N PHE A 223 -13.87 2.57 11.49
CA PHE A 223 -13.54 3.17 10.19
C PHE A 223 -13.01 2.16 9.17
N CYS A 224 -12.64 0.94 9.61
CA CYS A 224 -11.85 -0.01 8.84
C CYS A 224 -12.72 -1.11 8.24
N GLN A 225 -12.35 -1.56 7.05
CA GLN A 225 -13.06 -2.61 6.29
C GLN A 225 -12.39 -3.99 6.40
N PHE A 226 -11.13 -4.06 6.85
CA PHE A 226 -10.37 -5.34 6.91
C PHE A 226 -11.01 -6.40 7.81
N ALA A 227 -11.82 -5.99 8.79
CA ALA A 227 -12.61 -6.91 9.59
C ALA A 227 -13.63 -7.75 8.77
N ASN A 228 -14.04 -7.23 7.61
CA ASN A 228 -15.02 -7.88 6.74
C ASN A 228 -14.46 -9.12 6.04
N ILE A 229 -13.13 -9.29 6.00
CA ILE A 229 -12.46 -10.52 5.55
C ILE A 229 -12.80 -11.70 6.47
N GLY A 230 -13.18 -11.43 7.73
CA GLY A 230 -13.63 -12.47 8.67
C GLY A 230 -12.50 -13.24 9.34
N LYS A 231 -11.26 -12.69 9.38
CA LYS A 231 -10.13 -13.30 10.07
C LYS A 231 -10.45 -13.56 11.55
N LYS A 232 -10.09 -14.74 12.01
CA LYS A 232 -10.02 -15.13 13.44
C LYS A 232 -8.58 -15.43 13.79
N ILE A 233 -8.27 -15.47 15.09
CA ILE A 233 -6.95 -15.90 15.56
C ILE A 233 -6.64 -17.29 14.98
N GLY A 234 -5.45 -17.44 14.39
CA GLY A 234 -5.02 -18.70 13.77
C GLY A 234 -5.60 -19.00 12.39
N THR A 235 -6.39 -18.06 11.80
CA THR A 235 -6.90 -18.21 10.44
C THR A 235 -6.25 -17.22 9.48
N PHE A 236 -6.28 -17.52 8.18
CA PHE A 236 -5.69 -16.68 7.13
C PHE A 236 -4.20 -16.36 7.37
N GLU A 237 -3.48 -17.33 7.94
CA GLU A 237 -2.04 -17.25 8.22
C GLU A 237 -1.28 -18.19 7.28
N ARG A 238 -0.16 -17.74 6.74
CA ARG A 238 0.76 -18.60 5.96
C ARG A 238 1.53 -19.52 6.89
N PRO A 239 1.82 -20.77 6.49
CA PRO A 239 2.73 -21.64 7.22
C PRO A 239 4.11 -20.99 7.37
N LEU A 240 4.71 -21.05 8.55
CA LEU A 240 6.05 -20.48 8.80
C LEU A 240 7.12 -21.13 7.92
N ALA A 241 6.97 -22.42 7.60
CA ALA A 241 7.85 -23.10 6.67
C ALA A 241 7.86 -22.44 5.27
N ASN A 242 6.67 -22.08 4.74
CA ASN A 242 6.58 -21.40 3.44
C ASN A 242 7.18 -19.99 3.48
N ILE A 243 7.05 -19.29 4.61
CA ILE A 243 7.67 -17.98 4.80
C ILE A 243 9.20 -18.12 4.86
N ARG A 244 9.69 -19.09 5.62
CA ARG A 244 11.12 -19.41 5.71
C ARG A 244 11.70 -19.71 4.34
N ASP A 245 11.04 -20.55 3.54
CA ASP A 245 11.46 -20.90 2.18
C ASP A 245 11.51 -19.68 1.26
N GLU A 246 10.55 -18.76 1.37
CA GLU A 246 10.55 -17.50 0.62
C GLU A 246 11.71 -16.60 1.03
N LEU A 247 11.98 -16.46 2.34
CA LEU A 247 13.10 -15.65 2.85
C LEU A 247 14.45 -16.21 2.38
N CYS A 248 14.63 -17.53 2.42
CA CYS A 248 15.84 -18.18 1.95
C CYS A 248 16.03 -18.02 0.43
N ASP A 249 14.98 -18.24 -0.37
CA ASP A 249 15.01 -18.07 -1.83
C ASP A 249 15.35 -16.62 -2.22
N ASN A 250 14.75 -15.65 -1.53
CA ASN A 250 15.03 -14.23 -1.76
C ASN A 250 16.46 -13.84 -1.37
N TYR A 251 16.98 -14.40 -0.29
CA TYR A 251 18.36 -14.16 0.11
C TYR A 251 19.35 -14.78 -0.87
N GLU A 252 19.14 -16.02 -1.28
CA GLU A 252 19.99 -16.74 -2.23
C GLU A 252 20.05 -16.02 -3.58
N LYS A 253 18.89 -15.64 -4.14
CA LYS A 253 18.80 -15.07 -5.49
C LYS A 253 19.15 -13.59 -5.55
N TYR A 254 18.71 -12.82 -4.55
CA TYR A 254 18.73 -11.37 -4.61
C TYR A 254 19.48 -10.72 -3.45
N GLN A 255 19.99 -11.47 -2.48
CA GLN A 255 20.59 -10.94 -1.25
C GLN A 255 19.63 -10.02 -0.48
N THR A 256 18.32 -10.24 -0.62
CA THR A 256 17.28 -9.46 0.06
C THR A 256 17.20 -9.85 1.52
N THR A 257 17.30 -8.84 2.40
CA THR A 257 17.22 -8.98 3.86
C THR A 257 16.21 -8.05 4.50
N HIS A 258 15.62 -7.14 3.71
CA HIS A 258 14.68 -6.16 4.21
C HIS A 258 13.29 -6.41 3.63
N TYR A 259 12.29 -6.48 4.52
CA TYR A 259 10.93 -6.84 4.14
C TYR A 259 9.92 -5.89 4.75
N TRP A 260 8.98 -5.49 3.93
CA TRP A 260 7.76 -4.87 4.39
C TRP A 260 6.70 -5.95 4.61
N LEU A 261 6.19 -6.06 5.85
CA LEU A 261 5.07 -6.93 6.18
C LEU A 261 3.79 -6.35 5.57
N ALA A 262 3.24 -7.05 4.59
CA ALA A 262 2.01 -6.65 3.89
C ALA A 262 0.74 -6.99 4.69
N ASP A 263 0.89 -7.37 5.94
CA ASP A 263 -0.17 -7.75 6.86
C ASP A 263 -0.95 -6.51 7.33
N ASP A 264 -2.27 -6.61 7.43
CA ASP A 264 -3.13 -5.53 7.94
C ASP A 264 -2.90 -5.22 9.43
N THR A 265 -2.47 -6.23 10.20
CA THR A 265 -1.99 -6.11 11.58
C THR A 265 -1.13 -7.33 11.88
N PHE A 266 0.16 -7.12 12.05
CA PHE A 266 1.10 -8.22 12.23
C PHE A 266 1.01 -8.86 13.62
N ASN A 267 0.86 -8.05 14.67
CA ASN A 267 0.92 -8.52 16.06
C ASN A 267 -0.44 -8.86 16.66
N ASP A 268 -1.38 -9.37 15.87
CA ASP A 268 -2.73 -9.73 16.36
C ASP A 268 -2.80 -11.07 17.08
N ASN A 269 -1.74 -11.88 17.02
CA ASN A 269 -1.60 -13.16 17.69
C ASN A 269 -0.21 -13.26 18.36
N ASP A 270 -0.15 -13.19 19.70
CA ASP A 270 1.11 -13.16 20.45
C ASP A 270 1.93 -14.45 20.28
N GLU A 271 1.27 -15.61 20.30
CA GLU A 271 1.94 -16.91 20.11
C GLU A 271 2.55 -17.00 18.71
N ARG A 272 1.79 -16.57 17.69
CA ARG A 272 2.26 -16.54 16.31
C ARG A 272 3.48 -15.66 16.12
N VAL A 273 3.50 -14.48 16.75
CA VAL A 273 4.66 -13.57 16.71
C VAL A 273 5.89 -14.23 17.35
N ASN A 274 5.73 -14.95 18.47
CA ASN A 274 6.84 -15.67 19.09
C ASN A 274 7.39 -16.79 18.20
N GLN A 275 6.51 -17.60 17.59
CA GLN A 275 6.90 -18.64 16.61
C GLN A 275 7.60 -18.05 15.39
N PHE A 276 7.13 -16.90 14.90
CA PHE A 276 7.75 -16.18 13.80
C PHE A 276 9.15 -15.68 14.18
N CYS A 277 9.34 -15.16 15.40
CA CYS A 277 10.67 -14.78 15.89
C CYS A 277 11.61 -16.00 15.96
N GLU A 278 11.15 -17.15 16.44
CA GLU A 278 11.93 -18.40 16.46
C GLU A 278 12.37 -18.82 15.07
N MET A 279 11.47 -18.75 14.11
CA MET A 279 11.78 -19.03 12.71
C MET A 279 12.85 -18.06 12.18
N LEU A 280 12.75 -16.75 12.43
CA LEU A 280 13.76 -15.76 12.03
C LEU A 280 15.13 -16.02 12.69
N GLU A 281 15.14 -16.35 13.98
CA GLU A 281 16.35 -16.66 14.76
C GLU A 281 17.08 -17.92 14.20
N SER A 282 16.35 -18.81 13.53
CA SER A 282 16.90 -20.02 12.90
C SER A 282 17.54 -19.79 11.51
N LEU A 283 17.39 -18.60 10.93
CA LEU A 283 17.95 -18.28 9.62
C LEU A 283 19.47 -18.02 9.72
N PRO A 284 20.26 -18.39 8.70
CA PRO A 284 21.70 -18.12 8.68
C PRO A 284 22.05 -16.66 8.33
N PHE A 285 21.07 -15.80 8.17
CA PHE A 285 21.19 -14.37 7.88
C PHE A 285 20.17 -13.56 8.66
N ARG A 286 20.47 -12.29 8.90
CA ARG A 286 19.55 -11.38 9.59
C ARG A 286 18.50 -10.82 8.65
N VAL A 287 17.25 -10.85 9.08
CA VAL A 287 16.12 -10.21 8.41
C VAL A 287 15.77 -8.90 9.12
N ASN A 288 15.44 -7.86 8.37
CA ASN A 288 14.96 -6.58 8.87
C ASN A 288 13.52 -6.37 8.41
N LEU A 289 12.64 -6.10 9.35
CA LEU A 289 11.20 -6.06 9.15
C LEU A 289 10.63 -4.69 9.44
N MET A 290 9.62 -4.33 8.67
CA MET A 290 8.77 -3.18 8.92
C MET A 290 7.31 -3.57 8.71
N GLY A 291 6.40 -3.11 9.58
CA GLY A 291 4.99 -3.50 9.46
C GLY A 291 4.03 -2.66 10.26
N TYR A 292 2.74 -2.91 10.05
CA TYR A 292 1.67 -2.36 10.86
C TYR A 292 1.58 -3.12 12.19
N ILE A 293 1.84 -2.40 13.26
CA ILE A 293 1.86 -2.91 14.64
C ILE A 293 0.76 -2.21 15.44
N ARG A 294 -0.03 -2.98 16.13
CA ARG A 294 -1.04 -2.45 17.00
C ARG A 294 -0.43 -2.08 18.35
N ILE A 295 -0.49 -0.80 18.71
CA ILE A 295 0.22 -0.24 19.89
C ILE A 295 -0.28 -0.80 21.22
N ASP A 296 -1.59 -1.04 21.35
CA ASP A 296 -2.19 -1.60 22.57
C ASP A 296 -1.72 -3.04 22.85
N LEU A 297 -1.49 -3.82 21.79
CA LEU A 297 -0.91 -5.17 21.90
C LEU A 297 0.60 -5.11 22.17
N ALA A 298 1.31 -4.22 21.50
CA ALA A 298 2.74 -4.03 21.77
C ALA A 298 2.99 -3.61 23.23
N HIS A 299 2.15 -2.72 23.77
CA HIS A 299 2.16 -2.35 25.19
C HIS A 299 1.77 -3.52 26.11
N ARG A 300 0.78 -4.31 25.74
CA ARG A 300 0.32 -5.46 26.54
C ARG A 300 1.35 -6.59 26.57
N TYR A 301 1.97 -6.90 25.44
CA TYR A 301 2.89 -8.02 25.24
C TYR A 301 4.34 -7.51 25.05
N GLN A 302 4.84 -6.75 26.03
CA GLN A 302 6.16 -6.11 25.94
C GLN A 302 7.31 -7.10 25.74
N LYS A 303 7.24 -8.30 26.32
CA LYS A 303 8.27 -9.34 26.15
C LYS A 303 8.35 -9.81 24.69
N THR A 304 7.21 -10.11 24.09
CA THR A 304 7.12 -10.51 22.67
C THR A 304 7.53 -9.35 21.76
N THR A 305 7.12 -8.12 22.09
CA THR A 305 7.54 -6.91 21.36
C THR A 305 9.06 -6.72 21.42
N GLN A 306 9.68 -6.93 22.57
CA GLN A 306 11.14 -6.88 22.72
C GLN A 306 11.83 -7.99 21.90
N ARG A 307 11.27 -9.20 21.92
CA ARG A 307 11.78 -10.31 21.11
C ARG A 307 11.72 -9.98 19.60
N LEU A 308 10.61 -9.41 19.16
CA LEU A 308 10.42 -9.01 17.76
C LEU A 308 11.42 -7.92 17.33
N LEU A 309 11.72 -6.94 18.20
CA LEU A 309 12.78 -5.95 17.97
C LEU A 309 14.15 -6.64 17.83
N ASN A 310 14.46 -7.59 18.71
CA ASN A 310 15.71 -8.34 18.66
C ASN A 310 15.80 -9.22 17.40
N ALA A 311 14.69 -9.83 16.97
CA ALA A 311 14.59 -10.68 15.78
C ALA A 311 14.67 -9.88 14.46
N GLY A 312 14.53 -8.54 14.50
CA GLY A 312 14.76 -7.73 13.32
C GLY A 312 13.69 -6.69 12.98
N LEU A 313 12.76 -6.37 13.88
CA LEU A 313 11.84 -5.26 13.64
C LEU A 313 12.59 -3.93 13.70
N VAL A 314 12.75 -3.29 12.55
CA VAL A 314 13.45 -2.00 12.39
C VAL A 314 12.50 -0.84 12.07
N GLY A 315 11.22 -1.12 11.87
CA GLY A 315 10.22 -0.09 11.62
C GLY A 315 8.80 -0.52 11.97
N CYS A 316 8.04 0.41 12.54
CA CYS A 316 6.65 0.21 12.95
C CYS A 316 5.76 1.32 12.46
N SER A 317 4.61 0.97 11.87
CA SER A 317 3.49 1.89 11.73
C SER A 317 2.45 1.58 12.80
N PHE A 318 2.31 2.49 13.75
CA PHE A 318 1.29 2.39 14.80
C PHE A 318 0.02 3.12 14.37
N GLY A 319 -1.09 2.39 14.29
CA GLY A 319 -2.41 2.99 14.17
C GLY A 319 -2.79 3.67 15.48
N ILE A 320 -2.57 4.97 15.60
CA ILE A 320 -3.00 5.78 16.76
C ILE A 320 -4.43 6.27 16.57
N GLU A 321 -4.73 6.70 15.36
CA GLU A 321 -5.96 7.32 14.86
C GLU A 321 -6.26 8.65 15.55
N SER A 322 -6.34 8.70 16.88
CA SER A 322 -6.48 9.93 17.64
C SER A 322 -6.05 9.77 19.11
N PHE A 323 -5.44 10.81 19.67
CA PHE A 323 -5.26 10.95 21.11
C PHE A 323 -6.44 11.63 21.82
N HIS A 324 -7.50 12.01 21.11
CA HIS A 324 -8.70 12.53 21.72
C HIS A 324 -9.55 11.40 22.31
N PRO A 325 -9.91 11.41 23.60
CA PRO A 325 -10.54 10.26 24.27
C PRO A 325 -11.87 9.82 23.65
N GLN A 326 -12.70 10.76 23.19
CA GLN A 326 -13.98 10.44 22.56
C GLN A 326 -13.75 9.81 21.19
N ALA A 327 -12.86 10.38 20.38
CA ALA A 327 -12.53 9.85 19.06
C ALA A 327 -11.90 8.44 19.14
N ALA A 328 -10.95 8.22 20.07
CA ALA A 328 -10.35 6.91 20.29
C ALA A 328 -11.38 5.84 20.70
N ARG A 329 -12.33 6.18 21.58
CA ARG A 329 -13.45 5.29 21.93
C ARG A 329 -14.38 5.03 20.75
N ALA A 330 -14.68 6.09 19.96
CA ALA A 330 -15.51 5.95 18.77
C ALA A 330 -14.89 5.02 17.73
N VAL A 331 -13.58 5.04 17.56
CA VAL A 331 -12.83 4.14 16.68
C VAL A 331 -12.81 2.69 17.21
N GLY A 332 -12.83 2.51 18.52
CA GLY A 332 -12.71 1.19 19.16
C GLY A 332 -11.26 0.83 19.53
N LYS A 333 -10.43 1.81 19.85
CA LYS A 333 -9.08 1.58 20.40
C LYS A 333 -9.11 1.40 21.91
N ALA A 334 -8.30 0.46 22.41
CA ALA A 334 -8.34 -0.04 23.78
C ALA A 334 -7.31 0.63 24.73
N PHE A 335 -6.69 1.75 24.35
CA PHE A 335 -5.70 2.43 25.18
C PHE A 335 -5.99 3.93 25.33
N SER A 336 -5.54 4.51 26.43
CA SER A 336 -5.68 5.95 26.66
C SER A 336 -4.58 6.74 25.96
N ALA A 337 -4.86 8.03 25.68
CA ALA A 337 -3.86 8.94 25.12
C ALA A 337 -2.57 9.01 25.94
N LYS A 338 -2.69 8.99 27.30
CA LYS A 338 -1.55 9.00 28.19
C LYS A 338 -0.70 7.74 28.01
N GLN A 339 -1.32 6.56 28.10
CA GLN A 339 -0.61 5.28 27.92
C GLN A 339 0.06 5.18 26.54
N GLY A 340 -0.63 5.59 25.48
CA GLY A 340 -0.05 5.57 24.13
C GLY A 340 1.18 6.46 24.00
N LYS A 341 1.12 7.68 24.55
CA LYS A 341 2.23 8.63 24.53
C LYS A 341 3.44 8.16 25.35
N GLU A 342 3.20 7.66 26.56
CA GLU A 342 4.24 7.13 27.43
C GLU A 342 4.88 5.87 26.83
N PHE A 343 4.07 4.99 26.23
CA PHE A 343 4.59 3.80 25.59
C PHE A 343 5.41 4.10 24.33
N LEU A 344 5.06 5.09 23.52
CA LEU A 344 5.85 5.47 22.35
C LEU A 344 7.26 5.95 22.75
N ASP A 345 7.36 6.76 23.81
CA ASP A 345 8.66 7.19 24.34
C ASP A 345 9.46 5.99 24.88
N TYR A 346 8.85 5.14 25.72
CA TYR A 346 9.45 3.92 26.25
C TYR A 346 9.89 2.94 25.14
N PHE A 347 9.03 2.71 24.16
CA PHE A 347 9.34 1.83 23.03
C PHE A 347 10.57 2.32 22.26
N TYR A 348 10.68 3.62 22.02
CA TYR A 348 11.78 4.20 21.27
C TYR A 348 13.09 4.20 22.03
N TYR A 349 13.08 4.74 23.25
CA TYR A 349 14.31 4.95 24.03
C TYR A 349 14.77 3.70 24.76
N ASP A 350 13.86 2.98 25.41
CA ASP A 350 14.21 1.88 26.31
C ASP A 350 14.22 0.53 25.61
N MET A 351 13.17 0.21 24.84
CA MET A 351 13.07 -1.09 24.19
C MET A 351 13.94 -1.16 22.93
N ALA A 352 13.78 -0.23 22.01
CA ALA A 352 14.49 -0.21 20.72
C ALA A 352 15.85 0.50 20.78
N LYS A 353 16.17 1.19 21.88
CA LYS A 353 17.43 1.95 22.05
C LYS A 353 17.72 2.86 20.86
N GLU A 354 16.69 3.56 20.40
CA GLU A 354 16.72 4.44 19.23
C GLU A 354 16.95 3.72 17.88
N ASN A 355 16.95 2.40 17.84
CA ASN A 355 17.26 1.64 16.62
C ASN A 355 16.01 1.14 15.90
N VAL A 356 14.97 1.97 15.84
CA VAL A 356 13.71 1.70 15.14
C VAL A 356 13.21 2.97 14.47
N MET A 357 12.49 2.83 13.37
CA MET A 357 11.69 3.88 12.76
C MET A 357 10.24 3.76 13.24
N ILE A 358 9.67 4.84 13.72
CA ILE A 358 8.28 4.88 14.18
C ILE A 358 7.48 5.80 13.27
N ASN A 359 6.36 5.30 12.77
CA ASN A 359 5.32 6.08 12.14
C ASN A 359 4.04 5.98 12.96
N CYS A 360 3.37 7.10 13.19
CA CYS A 360 2.08 7.15 13.85
C CYS A 360 1.01 7.59 12.85
N CYS A 361 0.08 6.69 12.55
CA CYS A 361 -1.06 6.98 11.67
C CYS A 361 -2.18 7.65 12.47
N ASN A 362 -2.64 8.81 11.98
CA ASN A 362 -3.70 9.60 12.58
C ASN A 362 -4.80 9.87 11.55
N ILE A 363 -6.05 9.98 12.03
CA ILE A 363 -7.21 10.29 11.18
C ILE A 363 -7.76 11.66 11.61
N VAL A 364 -8.02 12.53 10.62
CA VAL A 364 -8.66 13.83 10.81
C VAL A 364 -10.14 13.72 10.51
N GLY A 365 -10.98 14.11 11.44
CA GLY A 365 -12.44 14.09 11.25
C GLY A 365 -13.18 13.01 12.03
N LEU A 366 -12.54 12.39 13.00
CA LEU A 366 -13.17 11.39 13.87
C LEU A 366 -14.25 12.02 14.79
N PRO A 367 -15.24 11.23 15.27
CA PRO A 367 -16.35 11.73 16.07
C PRO A 367 -15.89 12.48 17.32
N GLY A 368 -16.38 13.72 17.49
CA GLY A 368 -16.08 14.58 18.64
C GLY A 368 -14.70 15.26 18.60
N GLU A 369 -13.89 15.01 17.58
CA GLU A 369 -12.61 15.67 17.41
C GLU A 369 -12.78 17.07 16.81
N THR A 370 -12.01 18.03 17.29
CA THR A 370 -12.03 19.42 16.81
C THR A 370 -10.64 19.83 16.32
N PRO A 371 -10.50 20.87 15.49
CA PRO A 371 -9.20 21.39 15.09
C PRO A 371 -8.24 21.64 16.26
N LYS A 372 -8.75 22.14 17.38
CA LYS A 372 -7.94 22.40 18.59
C LYS A 372 -7.37 21.11 19.21
N HIS A 373 -8.11 20.00 19.15
CA HIS A 373 -7.62 18.70 19.62
C HIS A 373 -6.48 18.18 18.73
N LEU A 374 -6.62 18.36 17.42
CA LEU A 374 -5.60 17.97 16.42
C LEU A 374 -4.34 18.82 16.55
N GLU A 375 -4.47 20.13 16.77
CA GLU A 375 -3.34 21.04 17.03
C GLU A 375 -2.55 20.59 18.28
N ARG A 376 -3.23 20.25 19.39
CA ARG A 376 -2.55 19.71 20.58
C ARG A 376 -1.83 18.38 20.33
N THR A 377 -2.40 17.54 19.47
CA THR A 377 -1.75 16.29 19.07
C THR A 377 -0.53 16.58 18.22
N LEU A 378 -0.63 17.52 17.28
CA LEU A 378 0.49 17.98 16.48
C LEU A 378 1.61 18.54 17.34
N ASP A 379 1.31 19.43 18.30
CA ASP A 379 2.30 20.00 19.25
C ASP A 379 3.06 18.93 20.03
N TRP A 380 2.39 17.83 20.36
CA TRP A 380 3.04 16.70 21.04
C TRP A 380 4.04 16.01 20.12
N TYR A 381 3.69 15.76 18.85
CA TYR A 381 4.58 15.18 17.85
C TYR A 381 5.74 16.12 17.51
N MET A 382 5.48 17.42 17.39
CA MET A 382 6.51 18.43 17.06
C MET A 382 7.69 18.44 18.01
N LYS A 383 7.50 17.99 19.26
CA LYS A 383 8.55 17.83 20.27
C LYS A 383 9.32 16.51 20.13
N ARG A 384 8.92 15.60 19.23
CA ARG A 384 9.45 14.24 19.06
C ARG A 384 9.87 13.98 17.61
N LYS A 385 10.95 14.62 17.21
CA LYS A 385 11.45 14.58 15.82
C LYS A 385 11.79 13.17 15.30
N HIS A 386 11.89 12.18 16.19
CA HIS A 386 12.12 10.78 15.85
C HIS A 386 10.85 9.99 15.53
N ILE A 387 9.68 10.59 15.71
CA ILE A 387 8.39 9.98 15.35
C ILE A 387 7.91 10.61 14.05
N HIS A 388 7.81 9.78 13.03
CA HIS A 388 7.09 10.14 11.80
C HIS A 388 5.59 10.17 12.10
N MET A 389 4.86 11.02 11.39
CA MET A 389 3.41 11.08 11.54
C MET A 389 2.74 11.14 10.18
N ASN A 390 1.78 10.28 9.99
CA ASN A 390 0.88 10.32 8.85
C ASN A 390 -0.50 10.79 9.30
N TRP A 391 -1.09 11.71 8.52
CA TRP A 391 -2.41 12.25 8.76
C TRP A 391 -3.28 12.06 7.53
N SER A 392 -4.35 11.30 7.68
CA SER A 392 -5.31 11.04 6.62
C SER A 392 -6.66 11.64 6.98
N PRO A 393 -7.31 12.39 6.09
CA PRO A 393 -8.69 12.78 6.33
C PRO A 393 -9.55 11.52 6.33
N LEU A 394 -10.56 11.49 7.22
CA LEU A 394 -11.51 10.38 7.26
C LEU A 394 -12.25 10.31 5.92
N THR A 395 -12.18 9.16 5.28
CA THR A 395 -12.91 8.88 4.05
C THR A 395 -14.09 7.97 4.37
N LEU A 396 -15.29 8.47 4.12
CA LEU A 396 -16.54 7.73 4.24
C LEU A 396 -17.29 7.87 2.92
N TYR A 397 -17.88 6.77 2.46
CA TYR A 397 -18.73 6.78 1.28
C TYR A 397 -20.19 6.83 1.71
N ASP A 398 -21.00 7.64 1.01
CA ASP A 398 -22.45 7.65 1.22
C ASP A 398 -23.00 6.23 1.01
N PRO A 399 -23.50 5.58 2.06
CA PRO A 399 -23.94 4.18 1.98
C PRO A 399 -25.15 3.97 1.09
N SER A 400 -25.94 5.04 0.82
CA SER A 400 -27.11 4.97 -0.06
C SER A 400 -26.75 5.00 -1.55
N ARG A 401 -25.57 5.54 -1.90
CA ARG A 401 -25.08 5.73 -3.27
C ARG A 401 -23.91 4.82 -3.62
N SER A 402 -23.25 4.24 -2.62
CA SER A 402 -22.09 3.38 -2.84
C SER A 402 -22.50 1.99 -3.32
N LYS A 403 -21.93 1.55 -4.44
CA LYS A 403 -22.07 0.17 -4.97
C LYS A 403 -21.32 -0.88 -4.11
N LYS A 404 -20.54 -0.45 -3.11
CA LYS A 404 -19.71 -1.31 -2.26
C LYS A 404 -20.49 -1.90 -1.07
N GLU A 405 -21.45 -2.79 -1.30
CA GLU A 405 -22.25 -3.33 -0.20
C GLU A 405 -21.47 -4.18 0.81
N GLN A 406 -20.47 -4.92 0.37
CA GLN A 406 -19.69 -5.83 1.23
C GLN A 406 -18.49 -5.17 1.93
N GLU A 407 -18.14 -3.94 1.58
CA GLU A 407 -16.94 -3.24 2.06
C GLU A 407 -17.24 -1.99 2.92
N LYS A 408 -18.48 -1.85 3.41
CA LYS A 408 -18.84 -0.68 4.22
C LYS A 408 -18.24 -0.78 5.62
N SER A 409 -17.64 0.30 6.09
CA SER A 409 -17.21 0.44 7.47
C SER A 409 -18.40 0.62 8.42
N ILE A 410 -18.20 0.40 9.72
CA ILE A 410 -19.26 0.63 10.72
C ILE A 410 -19.65 2.11 10.76
N PHE A 411 -18.69 3.04 10.55
CA PHE A 411 -19.01 4.47 10.46
C PHE A 411 -19.92 4.81 9.27
N GLU A 412 -19.82 4.10 8.17
CA GLU A 412 -20.72 4.28 7.02
C GLU A 412 -22.10 3.66 7.28
N MET A 413 -22.14 2.45 7.84
CA MET A 413 -23.39 1.76 8.14
C MET A 413 -24.22 2.44 9.25
N GLU A 414 -23.54 3.00 10.25
CA GLU A 414 -24.15 3.63 11.42
C GLU A 414 -23.87 5.16 11.47
N ALA A 415 -23.77 5.81 10.31
CA ALA A 415 -23.30 7.19 10.17
C ALA A 415 -23.99 8.18 11.11
N SER A 416 -25.32 8.14 11.21
CA SER A 416 -26.10 9.03 12.07
C SER A 416 -25.78 8.87 13.56
N LYS A 417 -25.46 7.67 14.01
CA LYS A 417 -25.06 7.38 15.40
C LYS A 417 -23.74 8.07 15.77
N TYR A 418 -22.86 8.25 14.78
CA TYR A 418 -21.57 8.92 14.95
C TYR A 418 -21.62 10.40 14.54
N GLY A 419 -22.81 10.91 14.18
CA GLY A 419 -23.05 12.29 13.82
C GLY A 419 -22.70 12.66 12.38
N TYR A 420 -22.42 11.67 11.51
CA TYR A 420 -22.16 11.93 10.10
C TYR A 420 -23.45 12.06 9.30
N LYS A 421 -23.45 13.02 8.36
CA LYS A 421 -24.52 13.27 7.39
C LYS A 421 -23.92 13.27 5.99
N PHE A 422 -24.65 12.68 5.04
CA PHE A 422 -24.34 12.68 3.61
C PHE A 422 -25.37 13.49 2.83
N PHE A 423 -25.03 13.92 1.61
CA PHE A 423 -25.84 14.84 0.81
C PHE A 423 -25.84 14.40 -0.65
N ASN A 424 -27.00 14.31 -1.29
CA ASN A 424 -27.15 13.83 -2.67
C ASN A 424 -26.53 14.76 -3.72
N ASP A 425 -26.45 16.06 -3.41
CA ASP A 425 -25.86 17.11 -4.27
C ASP A 425 -24.34 17.29 -4.08
N LYS A 426 -23.74 16.52 -3.19
CA LYS A 426 -22.30 16.56 -2.90
C LYS A 426 -21.58 15.32 -3.44
N PRO A 427 -20.24 15.38 -3.56
CA PRO A 427 -19.43 14.19 -3.89
C PRO A 427 -19.75 13.00 -3.00
N LEU A 428 -19.61 11.78 -3.53
CA LEU A 428 -19.88 10.52 -2.84
C LEU A 428 -19.16 10.36 -1.49
N THR A 429 -18.00 11.01 -1.35
CA THR A 429 -17.17 10.97 -0.14
C THR A 429 -17.35 12.19 0.77
N TYR A 430 -18.27 13.10 0.43
CA TYR A 430 -18.51 14.28 1.26
C TYR A 430 -19.39 13.93 2.46
N TRP A 431 -18.95 14.33 3.63
CA TRP A 431 -19.69 14.17 4.89
C TRP A 431 -19.60 15.43 5.75
N GLU A 432 -20.57 15.60 6.62
CA GLU A 432 -20.56 16.60 7.70
C GLU A 432 -20.77 15.92 9.05
N SER A 433 -20.10 16.45 10.07
CA SER A 433 -20.26 16.07 11.48
C SER A 433 -20.48 17.34 12.33
N PRO A 434 -20.87 17.22 13.62
CA PRO A 434 -21.03 18.39 14.49
C PRO A 434 -19.77 19.21 14.69
N THR A 435 -18.59 18.69 14.41
CA THR A 435 -17.31 19.35 14.72
C THR A 435 -16.54 19.79 13.49
N MET A 436 -16.76 19.18 12.34
CA MET A 436 -16.14 19.55 11.05
C MET A 436 -16.80 18.82 9.88
N ASN A 437 -16.53 19.28 8.67
CA ASN A 437 -16.89 18.59 7.43
C ASN A 437 -15.65 18.03 6.72
N GLN A 438 -15.88 17.24 5.69
CA GLN A 438 -14.82 16.58 4.90
C GLN A 438 -13.82 17.58 4.29
N THR A 439 -14.30 18.72 3.76
CA THR A 439 -13.41 19.77 3.20
C THR A 439 -12.49 20.35 4.28
N GLN A 440 -13.04 20.67 5.45
CA GLN A 440 -12.26 21.16 6.59
C GLN A 440 -11.23 20.12 7.06
N ALA A 441 -11.58 18.83 7.05
CA ALA A 441 -10.65 17.76 7.39
C ALA A 441 -9.47 17.68 6.40
N VAL A 442 -9.74 17.80 5.10
CA VAL A 442 -8.71 17.86 4.05
C VAL A 442 -7.82 19.09 4.20
N ASP A 443 -8.39 20.28 4.40
CA ASP A 443 -7.65 21.53 4.57
C ASP A 443 -6.75 21.49 5.81
N LEU A 444 -7.26 20.95 6.91
CA LEU A 444 -6.52 20.82 8.15
C LEU A 444 -5.35 19.84 7.98
N ARG A 445 -5.57 18.70 7.31
CA ARG A 445 -4.49 17.77 6.96
C ARG A 445 -3.42 18.46 6.12
N GLN A 446 -3.80 19.24 5.12
CA GLN A 446 -2.83 19.96 4.29
C GLN A 446 -2.05 21.00 5.10
N ARG A 447 -2.72 21.70 6.02
CA ARG A 447 -2.06 22.64 6.94
C ARG A 447 -1.05 21.93 7.84
N ILE A 448 -1.41 20.79 8.44
CA ILE A 448 -0.51 19.97 9.27
C ILE A 448 0.72 19.57 8.46
N VAL A 449 0.55 19.04 7.25
CA VAL A 449 1.67 18.64 6.39
C VAL A 449 2.58 19.81 6.04
N ARG A 450 2.01 21.02 5.79
CA ARG A 450 2.84 22.22 5.55
C ARG A 450 3.65 22.63 6.78
N LEU A 451 3.04 22.57 7.97
CA LEU A 451 3.72 22.90 9.23
C LEU A 451 4.85 21.92 9.55
N THR A 452 4.61 20.63 9.42
CA THR A 452 5.64 19.60 9.67
C THR A 452 6.82 19.74 8.72
N LYS A 453 6.57 20.00 7.44
CA LYS A 453 7.63 20.30 6.46
C LYS A 453 8.43 21.55 6.81
N ALA A 454 7.77 22.62 7.19
CA ALA A 454 8.44 23.89 7.53
C ALA A 454 9.39 23.76 8.74
N HIS A 455 9.14 22.77 9.62
CA HIS A 455 9.96 22.52 10.81
C HIS A 455 10.94 21.35 10.66
N ASN A 456 11.16 20.85 9.44
CA ASN A 456 11.99 19.68 9.15
C ASN A 456 11.64 18.46 10.01
N ILE A 457 10.34 18.28 10.28
CA ILE A 457 9.84 17.11 10.95
C ILE A 457 9.44 16.11 9.89
N GLU A 458 9.81 14.90 10.11
CA GLU A 458 9.53 13.82 9.21
C GLU A 458 8.00 13.64 9.07
N ALA A 459 7.48 14.02 7.93
CA ALA A 459 6.13 13.68 7.49
C ALA A 459 6.29 12.74 6.31
N GLY A 460 6.45 11.45 6.59
CA GLY A 460 6.64 10.45 5.56
C GLY A 460 6.44 9.06 6.11
N GLU A 461 6.20 8.11 5.24
CA GLU A 461 6.06 6.73 5.67
C GLU A 461 7.45 6.08 5.81
N PRO A 462 7.71 5.33 6.89
CA PRO A 462 9.00 4.70 7.15
C PRO A 462 9.41 3.66 6.09
N TRP A 463 8.47 3.21 5.25
CA TRP A 463 8.73 2.28 4.15
C TRP A 463 9.83 2.75 3.20
N LEU A 464 9.93 4.05 3.00
CA LEU A 464 10.93 4.64 2.13
C LEU A 464 12.35 4.37 2.63
N SER A 465 12.54 4.51 3.94
CA SER A 465 13.84 4.31 4.57
C SER A 465 14.36 2.86 4.47
N MET A 466 13.51 1.89 4.16
CA MET A 466 13.92 0.50 3.99
C MET A 466 14.86 0.30 2.80
N HIS A 467 14.61 0.98 1.66
CA HIS A 467 15.51 0.93 0.51
C HIS A 467 16.90 1.42 0.88
N PHE A 468 16.93 2.51 1.61
CA PHE A 468 18.16 3.14 2.02
C PHE A 468 18.94 2.28 3.03
N LEU A 469 18.27 1.77 4.06
CA LEU A 469 18.89 0.89 5.04
C LEU A 469 19.42 -0.39 4.40
N SER A 470 18.66 -0.98 3.49
CA SER A 470 19.05 -2.21 2.78
C SER A 470 20.31 -2.02 1.95
N ILE A 471 20.37 -0.96 1.15
CA ILE A 471 21.47 -0.72 0.21
C ILE A 471 22.73 -0.25 0.90
N LEU A 472 22.60 0.63 1.89
CA LEU A 472 23.74 1.14 2.64
C LEU A 472 24.20 0.21 3.77
N GLY A 473 23.39 -0.82 4.11
CA GLY A 473 23.67 -1.70 5.24
C GLY A 473 23.70 -0.97 6.58
N LEU A 474 22.89 0.10 6.74
CA LEU A 474 22.82 0.90 7.97
C LEU A 474 21.61 0.50 8.81
N THR A 475 21.76 0.60 10.11
CA THR A 475 20.64 0.57 11.05
C THR A 475 19.92 1.92 11.09
N PRO A 476 18.66 1.98 11.59
CA PRO A 476 17.94 3.24 11.77
C PRO A 476 18.71 4.29 12.58
N LYS A 477 19.39 3.85 13.64
CA LYS A 477 20.19 4.73 14.50
C LYS A 477 21.41 5.30 13.76
N GLU A 478 22.16 4.45 13.06
CA GLU A 478 23.31 4.87 12.26
C GLU A 478 22.91 5.80 11.12
N ALA A 479 21.78 5.53 10.46
CA ALA A 479 21.25 6.38 9.41
C ALA A 479 20.97 7.81 9.92
N ARG A 480 20.30 7.93 11.09
CA ARG A 480 20.05 9.23 11.73
C ARG A 480 21.34 9.94 12.12
N GLN A 481 22.29 9.23 12.71
CA GLN A 481 23.59 9.81 13.10
C GLN A 481 24.38 10.30 11.89
N LYS A 482 24.41 9.53 10.80
CA LYS A 482 25.19 9.83 9.61
C LYS A 482 24.61 10.99 8.77
N TYR A 483 23.29 11.05 8.64
CA TYR A 483 22.63 12.00 7.75
C TYR A 483 22.00 13.19 8.47
N GLY A 484 21.90 13.15 9.80
CA GLY A 484 21.58 14.27 10.69
C GLY A 484 20.20 14.87 10.54
N ASN A 485 19.68 14.95 9.34
CA ASN A 485 18.33 15.39 9.07
C ASN A 485 17.68 14.56 7.96
N TRP A 486 16.37 14.53 7.97
CA TRP A 486 15.54 13.80 7.04
C TRP A 486 15.76 14.19 5.57
N LEU A 487 15.99 15.44 5.27
CA LEU A 487 16.16 15.89 3.89
C LEU A 487 17.37 15.25 3.21
N ASN A 488 18.50 15.13 3.93
CA ASN A 488 19.69 14.48 3.39
C ASN A 488 19.49 12.98 3.18
N LEU A 489 18.81 12.33 4.12
CA LEU A 489 18.42 10.93 3.99
C LEU A 489 17.52 10.74 2.77
N TYR A 490 16.50 11.55 2.65
CA TYR A 490 15.54 11.57 1.56
C TYR A 490 16.16 11.79 0.17
N LEU A 491 17.11 12.71 0.03
CA LEU A 491 17.80 12.94 -1.25
C LEU A 491 18.62 11.71 -1.68
N LYS A 492 19.27 11.05 -0.74
CA LYS A 492 20.01 9.81 -1.01
C LYS A 492 19.09 8.64 -1.37
N GLU A 493 18.01 8.49 -0.66
CA GLU A 493 16.99 7.49 -0.92
C GLU A 493 16.38 7.65 -2.32
N THR A 494 16.02 8.87 -2.69
CA THR A 494 15.54 9.20 -4.03
C THR A 494 16.49 8.71 -5.12
N GLN A 495 17.79 8.98 -4.98
CA GLN A 495 18.77 8.54 -5.96
C GLN A 495 18.85 7.02 -6.04
N THR A 496 18.76 6.36 -4.92
CA THR A 496 18.77 4.89 -4.84
C THR A 496 17.56 4.27 -5.53
N ILE A 497 16.36 4.79 -5.25
CA ILE A 497 15.12 4.34 -5.87
C ILE A 497 15.16 4.58 -7.39
N ARG A 498 15.66 5.73 -7.83
CA ARG A 498 15.83 6.01 -9.27
C ARG A 498 16.76 5.01 -9.93
N ASN A 499 17.87 4.65 -9.28
CA ASN A 499 18.80 3.66 -9.80
C ASN A 499 18.14 2.27 -9.93
N HIS A 500 17.38 1.85 -8.93
CA HIS A 500 16.64 0.58 -8.99
C HIS A 500 15.59 0.58 -10.10
N ASN A 501 14.82 1.64 -10.23
CA ASN A 501 13.83 1.76 -11.29
C ASN A 501 14.50 1.73 -12.67
N SER A 502 15.64 2.42 -12.83
CA SER A 502 16.42 2.38 -14.08
C SER A 502 16.93 0.99 -14.41
N GLN A 503 17.40 0.22 -13.42
CA GLN A 503 17.82 -1.16 -13.63
C GLN A 503 16.65 -2.05 -14.05
N TYR A 504 15.49 -1.92 -13.40
CA TYR A 504 14.28 -2.64 -13.76
C TYR A 504 13.84 -2.36 -15.22
N PHE A 505 13.75 -1.09 -15.61
CA PHE A 505 13.34 -0.75 -16.97
C PHE A 505 14.39 -1.13 -18.02
N ASN A 506 15.68 -1.06 -17.70
CA ASN A 506 16.73 -1.54 -18.59
C ASN A 506 16.66 -3.06 -18.79
N TYR A 507 16.40 -3.81 -17.73
CA TYR A 507 16.15 -5.24 -17.84
C TYR A 507 14.99 -5.55 -18.77
N LEU A 508 13.85 -4.86 -18.61
CA LEU A 508 12.70 -5.05 -19.52
C LEU A 508 13.07 -4.77 -20.96
N ARG A 509 13.80 -3.67 -21.25
CA ARG A 509 14.25 -3.32 -22.63
C ARG A 509 15.24 -4.33 -23.21
N GLN A 510 16.16 -4.84 -22.41
CA GLN A 510 17.15 -5.82 -22.87
C GLN A 510 16.54 -7.19 -23.19
N ASN A 511 15.53 -7.57 -22.42
CA ASN A 511 14.81 -8.84 -22.61
C ASN A 511 13.71 -8.78 -23.68
N GLN A 512 13.57 -7.66 -24.40
CA GLN A 512 12.70 -7.51 -25.55
C GLN A 512 13.36 -8.01 -26.87
N ARG A 513 14.67 -8.31 -26.83
CA ARG A 513 15.43 -8.81 -28.00
C ARG A 513 15.44 -10.35 -28.02
#